data_3a9ac6badb512904ab37dd38ee59bc37
#
_entry.id   3a9ac6badb512904ab37dd38ee59bc37
#
_cell.length_a   1.000
_cell.length_b   1.000
_cell.length_c   1.000
_cell.angle_alpha   90.00
_cell.angle_beta   90.00
_cell.angle_gamma   90.00
#
_symmetry.space_group_name_H-M   'P 1'
#
loop_
_entity.id
_entity.type
_entity.pdbx_description
1 polymer ?
#
loop_
_entity_poly.entity_id
_entity_poly.type
_entity_poly.pdbx_seq_one_letter_code
_entity_poly.pdbx_strand_id
1 'polypeptide(L)'
;MTETFVKQRMHQLTGKVEDVKIDDACSFLCHFNNGSLGLFESTRYARGHKALYTFEINGANASIRWDLHDLNRLEFYDNADESKLKGWRTIHITDGDHPYMDKWWVPGLSIGYEHSFVHQAADFLRSIETGESCSPTFKEALDTQK
;
A
#
# COMPACT_ATOMS: atom_id res chain seq x y z
N MET A 1 18.51 6.64 -6.34
CA MET A 1 19.41 5.66 -6.99
C MET A 1 18.55 4.63 -7.69
N THR A 2 18.86 4.32 -8.95
CA THR A 2 18.16 3.31 -9.75
C THR A 2 19.17 2.31 -10.32
N GLU A 3 18.76 1.09 -10.60
CA GLU A 3 19.62 0.07 -11.19
C GLU A 3 18.83 -0.85 -12.12
N THR A 4 19.47 -1.23 -13.24
CA THR A 4 18.93 -2.20 -14.20
C THR A 4 19.82 -3.45 -14.16
N PHE A 5 19.36 -4.49 -13.50
CA PHE A 5 20.09 -5.76 -13.36
C PHE A 5 19.94 -6.67 -14.59
N VAL A 6 18.74 -6.65 -15.19
CA VAL A 6 18.45 -7.48 -16.38
C VAL A 6 18.59 -6.61 -17.63
N LYS A 7 19.74 -6.72 -18.28
CA LYS A 7 20.08 -5.87 -19.43
C LYS A 7 19.31 -6.19 -20.72
N GLN A 8 18.86 -7.44 -20.89
CA GLN A 8 18.12 -7.86 -22.06
C GLN A 8 16.96 -8.77 -21.68
N ARG A 9 15.85 -8.66 -22.39
CA ARG A 9 14.66 -9.51 -22.21
C ARG A 9 14.08 -9.92 -23.56
N MET A 10 13.50 -11.12 -23.61
CA MET A 10 12.72 -11.56 -24.75
C MET A 10 11.36 -10.86 -24.74
N HIS A 11 11.04 -10.17 -25.82
CA HIS A 11 9.74 -9.55 -26.04
C HIS A 11 8.70 -10.63 -26.32
N GLN A 12 7.69 -10.75 -25.47
CA GLN A 12 6.74 -11.88 -25.49
C GLN A 12 5.96 -12.02 -26.80
N LEU A 13 5.61 -10.90 -27.47
CA LEU A 13 4.83 -10.93 -28.70
C LEU A 13 5.68 -11.20 -29.95
N THR A 14 6.93 -10.76 -29.95
CA THR A 14 7.80 -10.85 -31.15
C THR A 14 8.83 -11.96 -31.08
N GLY A 15 9.10 -12.50 -29.88
CA GLY A 15 10.18 -13.48 -29.63
C GLY A 15 11.58 -12.90 -29.77
N LYS A 16 11.75 -11.62 -30.01
CA LYS A 16 13.05 -10.96 -30.16
C LYS A 16 13.64 -10.62 -28.78
N VAL A 17 14.94 -10.78 -28.64
CA VAL A 17 15.69 -10.28 -27.48
C VAL A 17 15.97 -8.81 -27.70
N GLU A 18 15.58 -7.96 -26.75
CA GLU A 18 15.74 -6.51 -26.81
C GLU A 18 16.37 -6.00 -25.52
N ASP A 19 17.05 -4.86 -25.61
CA ASP A 19 17.68 -4.20 -24.47
C ASP A 19 16.62 -3.61 -23.54
N VAL A 20 16.81 -3.80 -22.23
CA VAL A 20 15.96 -3.23 -21.20
C VAL A 20 16.40 -1.79 -20.94
N LYS A 21 15.45 -0.84 -21.10
CA LYS A 21 15.69 0.60 -20.94
C LYS A 21 15.10 1.19 -19.66
N ILE A 22 14.47 0.35 -18.82
CA ILE A 22 13.87 0.73 -17.54
C ILE A 22 14.65 0.11 -16.39
N ASP A 23 14.58 0.73 -15.23
CA ASP A 23 15.17 0.20 -14.00
C ASP A 23 14.44 -1.05 -13.50
N ASP A 24 15.17 -1.91 -12.81
CA ASP A 24 14.65 -3.07 -12.08
C ASP A 24 14.49 -2.76 -10.58
N ALA A 25 15.20 -1.77 -10.08
CA ALA A 25 15.13 -1.34 -8.70
C ALA A 25 15.40 0.15 -8.58
N CYS A 26 14.72 0.78 -7.63
CA CYS A 26 15.03 2.14 -7.20
C CYS A 26 14.92 2.26 -5.67
N SER A 27 15.75 3.13 -5.08
CA SER A 27 15.57 3.57 -3.70
C SER A 27 15.91 5.05 -3.60
N PHE A 28 15.18 5.77 -2.76
CA PHE A 28 15.40 7.19 -2.54
C PHE A 28 14.95 7.64 -1.15
N LEU A 29 15.57 8.73 -0.71
CA LEU A 29 15.16 9.51 0.45
C LEU A 29 14.49 10.79 -0.05
N CYS A 30 13.45 11.23 0.63
CA CYS A 30 12.83 12.51 0.34
C CYS A 30 12.41 13.23 1.62
N HIS A 31 12.35 14.55 1.53
CA HIS A 31 11.67 15.38 2.51
C HIS A 31 10.31 15.78 1.95
N PHE A 32 9.27 15.57 2.73
CA PHE A 32 7.94 16.08 2.41
C PHE A 32 7.83 17.56 2.79
N ASN A 33 6.87 18.27 2.21
CA ASN A 33 6.63 19.69 2.48
C ASN A 33 6.34 20.00 3.95
N ASN A 34 5.80 19.02 4.69
CA ASN A 34 5.57 19.12 6.14
C ASN A 34 6.81 18.87 7.00
N GLY A 35 7.98 18.63 6.36
CA GLY A 35 9.25 18.38 7.02
C GLY A 35 9.52 16.92 7.40
N SER A 36 8.60 16.01 7.14
CA SER A 36 8.85 14.59 7.40
C SER A 36 9.84 14.00 6.40
N LEU A 37 10.55 12.94 6.83
CA LEU A 37 11.49 12.20 6.01
C LEU A 37 10.84 10.89 5.53
N GLY A 38 10.96 10.61 4.23
CA GLY A 38 10.54 9.35 3.64
C GLY A 38 11.71 8.55 3.09
N LEU A 39 11.69 7.25 3.31
CA LEU A 39 12.55 6.26 2.67
C LEU A 39 11.69 5.35 1.79
N PHE A 40 12.01 5.28 0.52
CA PHE A 40 11.27 4.47 -0.44
C PHE A 40 12.18 3.49 -1.16
N GLU A 41 11.68 2.28 -1.34
CA GLU A 41 12.29 1.25 -2.16
C GLU A 41 11.23 0.62 -3.06
N SER A 42 11.55 0.42 -4.33
CA SER A 42 10.75 -0.34 -5.27
C SER A 42 11.66 -1.23 -6.10
N THR A 43 11.38 -2.52 -6.15
CA THR A 43 12.20 -3.46 -6.90
C THR A 43 11.37 -4.60 -7.47
N ARG A 44 11.65 -4.96 -8.72
CA ARG A 44 11.17 -6.18 -9.37
C ARG A 44 12.19 -7.33 -9.33
N TYR A 45 13.37 -7.07 -8.74
CA TYR A 45 14.48 -8.01 -8.73
C TYR A 45 14.65 -8.78 -7.41
N ALA A 46 13.94 -8.39 -6.36
CA ALA A 46 13.94 -9.09 -5.07
C ALA A 46 13.14 -10.40 -5.17
N ARG A 47 13.74 -11.43 -5.76
CA ARG A 47 13.07 -12.69 -6.16
C ARG A 47 12.51 -13.51 -5.01
N GLY A 48 12.93 -13.25 -3.78
CA GLY A 48 12.36 -13.85 -2.55
C GLY A 48 11.01 -13.28 -2.17
N HIS A 49 10.61 -12.16 -2.75
CA HIS A 49 9.34 -11.49 -2.48
C HIS A 49 8.42 -11.57 -3.70
N LYS A 50 7.15 -11.88 -3.44
CA LYS A 50 6.10 -11.94 -4.47
C LYS A 50 5.06 -10.89 -4.13
N ALA A 51 5.01 -9.79 -4.92
CA ALA A 51 4.09 -8.68 -4.71
C ALA A 51 4.12 -8.10 -3.27
N LEU A 52 5.29 -8.06 -2.66
CA LEU A 52 5.45 -7.45 -1.34
C LEU A 52 5.15 -5.96 -1.43
N TYR A 53 4.22 -5.51 -0.60
CA TYR A 53 3.96 -4.10 -0.37
C TYR A 53 3.81 -3.89 1.13
N THR A 54 4.72 -3.13 1.71
CA THR A 54 4.73 -2.82 3.13
C THR A 54 4.95 -1.34 3.35
N PHE A 55 4.45 -0.82 4.44
CA PHE A 55 4.86 0.51 4.90
C PHE A 55 4.93 0.55 6.43
N GLU A 56 5.77 1.46 6.93
CA GLU A 56 5.80 1.88 8.32
C GLU A 56 5.81 3.41 8.36
N ILE A 57 4.91 3.99 9.15
CA ILE A 57 4.82 5.44 9.36
C ILE A 57 4.98 5.72 10.83
N ASN A 58 6.00 6.50 11.17
CA ASN A 58 6.31 6.91 12.54
C ASN A 58 5.95 8.39 12.73
N GLY A 59 4.95 8.66 13.55
CA GLY A 59 4.55 10.01 13.95
C GLY A 59 4.97 10.35 15.38
N ALA A 60 4.73 11.59 15.78
CA ALA A 60 5.06 12.05 17.13
C ALA A 60 4.22 11.35 18.22
N ASN A 61 2.98 11.00 17.93
CA ASN A 61 2.04 10.44 18.88
C ASN A 61 1.81 8.95 18.72
N ALA A 62 1.93 8.43 17.51
CA ALA A 62 1.64 7.04 17.18
C ALA A 62 2.46 6.56 15.99
N SER A 63 2.57 5.25 15.82
CA SER A 63 3.15 4.63 14.65
C SER A 63 2.25 3.53 14.12
N ILE A 64 2.29 3.33 12.82
CA ILE A 64 1.58 2.24 12.14
C ILE A 64 2.53 1.51 11.21
N ARG A 65 2.29 0.22 11.02
CA ARG A 65 2.91 -0.58 9.95
C ARG A 65 1.92 -1.59 9.41
N TRP A 66 2.08 -1.92 8.15
CA TRP A 66 1.18 -2.84 7.46
C TRP A 66 1.91 -3.62 6.38
N ASP A 67 1.43 -4.82 6.12
CA ASP A 67 1.95 -5.76 5.12
C ASP A 67 0.79 -6.30 4.28
N LEU A 68 0.90 -6.19 2.96
CA LEU A 68 -0.09 -6.72 2.01
C LEU A 68 -0.30 -8.23 2.16
N HIS A 69 0.73 -8.98 2.55
CA HIS A 69 0.63 -10.43 2.76
C HIS A 69 -0.05 -10.80 4.09
N ASP A 70 -0.24 -9.83 4.99
CA ASP A 70 -1.09 -9.93 6.18
C ASP A 70 -2.18 -8.84 6.15
N LEU A 71 -2.91 -8.80 5.04
CA LEU A 71 -3.87 -7.76 4.66
C LEU A 71 -4.84 -7.36 5.78
N ASN A 72 -5.26 -8.34 6.59
CA ASN A 72 -6.33 -8.17 7.58
C ASN A 72 -5.85 -7.66 8.94
N ARG A 73 -4.57 -7.32 9.07
CA ARG A 73 -3.98 -6.83 10.32
C ARG A 73 -3.25 -5.53 10.12
N LEU A 74 -3.48 -4.61 11.04
CA LEU A 74 -2.74 -3.36 11.15
C LEU A 74 -1.98 -3.39 12.48
N GLU A 75 -0.67 -3.18 12.44
CA GLU A 75 0.12 -2.97 13.63
C GLU A 75 0.09 -1.49 14.03
N PHE A 76 -0.23 -1.22 15.28
CA PHE A 76 -0.38 0.12 15.82
C PHE A 76 0.41 0.27 17.12
N TYR A 77 1.11 1.38 17.28
CA TYR A 77 1.82 1.78 18.49
C TYR A 77 1.34 3.14 18.93
N ASP A 78 0.92 3.27 20.20
CA ASP A 78 0.49 4.53 20.79
C ASP A 78 1.53 5.03 21.81
N ASN A 79 2.03 6.25 21.60
CA ASN A 79 3.00 6.83 22.52
C ASN A 79 2.35 7.32 23.83
N ALA A 80 1.01 7.45 23.90
CA ALA A 80 0.27 7.80 25.10
C ALA A 80 0.07 6.64 26.08
N ASP A 81 0.31 5.40 25.67
CA ASP A 81 0.21 4.22 26.54
C ASP A 81 1.12 4.34 27.75
N GLU A 82 0.72 3.74 28.89
CA GLU A 82 1.57 3.63 30.06
C GLU A 82 2.90 2.93 29.69
N SER A 83 4.02 3.43 30.24
CA SER A 83 5.37 2.99 29.88
C SER A 83 5.58 1.47 29.90
N LYS A 84 5.01 0.79 30.89
CA LYS A 84 5.09 -0.68 31.03
C LYS A 84 4.18 -1.47 30.08
N LEU A 85 3.25 -0.79 29.39
CA LEU A 85 2.30 -1.38 28.45
C LEU A 85 2.60 -0.95 27.00
N LYS A 86 3.55 -0.05 26.80
CA LYS A 86 3.94 0.40 25.45
C LYS A 86 4.42 -0.77 24.62
N GLY A 87 3.86 -0.91 23.43
CA GLY A 87 4.23 -1.94 22.50
C GLY A 87 3.37 -1.88 21.25
N TRP A 88 3.81 -2.55 20.22
CA TRP A 88 2.99 -2.76 19.03
C TRP A 88 1.81 -3.66 19.39
N ARG A 89 0.61 -3.23 18.98
CA ARG A 89 -0.60 -4.03 19.09
C ARG A 89 -1.14 -4.32 17.69
N THR A 90 -1.57 -5.56 17.49
CA THR A 90 -2.19 -6.01 16.25
C THR A 90 -3.68 -5.69 16.31
N ILE A 91 -4.17 -4.91 15.34
CA ILE A 91 -5.59 -4.62 15.15
C ILE A 91 -6.10 -5.49 14.01
N HIS A 92 -7.11 -6.30 14.29
CA HIS A 92 -7.80 -7.10 13.30
C HIS A 92 -8.87 -6.25 12.63
N ILE A 93 -8.73 -5.95 11.33
CA ILE A 93 -9.53 -4.94 10.64
C ILE A 93 -10.84 -5.47 10.03
N THR A 94 -11.18 -6.72 10.27
CA THR A 94 -12.37 -7.36 9.67
C THR A 94 -13.58 -7.41 10.59
N ASP A 95 -13.54 -6.72 11.73
CA ASP A 95 -14.73 -6.50 12.55
C ASP A 95 -15.65 -5.45 11.94
N GLY A 96 -16.95 -5.52 12.21
CA GLY A 96 -17.98 -4.70 11.58
C GLY A 96 -17.87 -3.19 11.80
N ASP A 97 -17.07 -2.77 12.79
CA ASP A 97 -16.81 -1.34 13.09
C ASP A 97 -15.79 -0.70 12.11
N HIS A 98 -15.09 -1.51 11.33
CA HIS A 98 -14.14 -1.00 10.34
C HIS A 98 -14.85 -0.66 9.01
N PRO A 99 -14.29 0.30 8.23
CA PRO A 99 -14.85 0.71 6.96
C PRO A 99 -15.14 -0.49 6.04
N TYR A 100 -16.31 -0.51 5.42
CA TYR A 100 -16.84 -1.56 4.53
C TYR A 100 -17.18 -2.90 5.20
N MET A 101 -16.67 -3.20 6.40
CA MET A 101 -16.75 -4.53 6.99
C MET A 101 -18.15 -4.90 7.46
N ASP A 102 -19.04 -3.92 7.69
CA ASP A 102 -20.47 -4.09 7.93
C ASP A 102 -21.24 -4.73 6.73
N LYS A 103 -20.63 -4.76 5.56
CA LYS A 103 -21.18 -5.34 4.32
C LYS A 103 -20.69 -6.78 4.07
N TRP A 104 -19.73 -7.26 4.85
CA TRP A 104 -19.18 -8.59 4.68
C TRP A 104 -19.66 -9.52 5.79
N TRP A 105 -20.08 -10.69 5.41
CA TRP A 105 -20.48 -11.78 6.29
C TRP A 105 -19.31 -12.76 6.44
N VAL A 106 -18.94 -13.15 7.63
CA VAL A 106 -19.34 -12.75 8.98
C VAL A 106 -18.19 -11.90 9.57
N PRO A 107 -18.44 -10.96 10.52
CA PRO A 107 -17.38 -10.19 11.17
C PRO A 107 -16.26 -11.08 11.73
N GLY A 108 -15.02 -10.65 11.58
CA GLY A 108 -13.83 -11.41 11.99
C GLY A 108 -13.31 -12.41 10.95
N LEU A 109 -14.05 -12.71 9.88
CA LEU A 109 -13.51 -13.51 8.78
C LEU A 109 -12.57 -12.68 7.89
N SER A 110 -11.54 -13.34 7.37
CA SER A 110 -10.56 -12.71 6.49
C SER A 110 -11.17 -12.34 5.14
N ILE A 111 -10.83 -11.16 4.64
CA ILE A 111 -11.04 -10.76 3.26
C ILE A 111 -9.75 -10.88 2.45
N GLY A 112 -9.84 -11.01 1.14
CA GLY A 112 -8.70 -11.13 0.23
C GLY A 112 -8.44 -9.83 -0.56
N TYR A 113 -7.38 -9.85 -1.35
CA TYR A 113 -6.95 -8.72 -2.18
C TYR A 113 -8.03 -8.25 -3.15
N GLU A 114 -8.82 -9.16 -3.73
CA GLU A 114 -9.93 -8.87 -4.64
C GLU A 114 -11.03 -8.02 -4.02
N HIS A 115 -11.24 -8.10 -2.70
CA HIS A 115 -12.22 -7.29 -1.99
C HIS A 115 -11.90 -5.80 -2.04
N SER A 116 -10.63 -5.41 -2.14
CA SER A 116 -10.25 -4.01 -2.29
C SER A 116 -10.78 -3.40 -3.58
N PHE A 117 -10.87 -4.17 -4.67
CA PHE A 117 -11.48 -3.72 -5.91
C PHE A 117 -12.99 -3.59 -5.82
N VAL A 118 -13.64 -4.47 -5.02
CA VAL A 118 -15.07 -4.34 -4.74
C VAL A 118 -15.35 -3.05 -3.96
N HIS A 119 -14.54 -2.72 -2.95
CA HIS A 119 -14.64 -1.46 -2.20
C HIS A 119 -14.44 -0.25 -3.12
N GLN A 120 -13.45 -0.29 -4.00
CA GLN A 120 -13.21 0.79 -4.96
C GLN A 120 -14.39 0.98 -5.91
N ALA A 121 -14.99 -0.11 -6.40
CA ALA A 121 -16.18 -0.04 -7.24
C ALA A 121 -17.39 0.53 -6.48
N ALA A 122 -17.57 0.15 -5.21
CA ALA A 122 -18.61 0.69 -4.35
C ALA A 122 -18.46 2.20 -4.12
N ASP A 123 -17.24 2.67 -3.86
CA ASP A 123 -16.96 4.10 -3.69
C ASP A 123 -17.21 4.88 -4.98
N PHE A 124 -16.82 4.33 -6.12
CA PHE A 124 -17.12 4.92 -7.43
C PHE A 124 -18.63 5.05 -7.67
N LEU A 125 -19.41 4.00 -7.40
CA LEU A 125 -20.87 4.04 -7.53
C LEU A 125 -21.50 5.05 -6.56
N ARG A 126 -21.03 5.09 -5.33
CA ARG A 126 -21.48 6.08 -4.34
C ARG A 126 -21.18 7.50 -4.79
N SER A 127 -20.02 7.77 -5.40
CA SER A 127 -19.70 9.10 -5.91
C SER A 127 -20.61 9.51 -7.07
N ILE A 128 -21.08 8.58 -7.90
CA ILE A 128 -22.09 8.87 -8.93
C ILE A 128 -23.44 9.21 -8.28
N GLU A 129 -23.85 8.46 -7.28
CA GLU A 129 -25.13 8.64 -6.58
C GLU A 129 -25.19 9.98 -5.81
N THR A 130 -24.12 10.33 -5.12
CA THR A 130 -24.07 11.53 -4.26
C THR A 130 -23.62 12.79 -5.02
N GLY A 131 -22.96 12.65 -6.16
CA GLY A 131 -22.29 13.74 -6.86
C GLY A 131 -21.01 14.22 -6.19
N GLU A 132 -20.54 13.50 -5.15
CA GLU A 132 -19.30 13.80 -4.43
C GLU A 132 -18.16 12.91 -4.95
N SER A 133 -16.98 13.50 -5.17
CA SER A 133 -15.82 12.74 -5.64
C SER A 133 -15.26 11.85 -4.54
N CYS A 134 -15.07 10.56 -4.82
CA CYS A 134 -14.33 9.66 -3.92
C CYS A 134 -12.82 9.78 -4.12
N SER A 135 -12.02 9.49 -3.10
CA SER A 135 -10.56 9.33 -3.18
C SER A 135 -10.23 7.82 -3.21
N PRO A 136 -9.22 7.39 -3.99
CA PRO A 136 -8.35 8.22 -4.85
C PRO A 136 -8.99 8.65 -6.17
N THR A 137 -8.69 9.88 -6.59
CA THR A 137 -9.16 10.46 -7.84
C THR A 137 -8.11 10.35 -8.95
N PHE A 138 -8.51 10.55 -10.21
CA PHE A 138 -7.56 10.69 -11.31
C PHE A 138 -6.62 11.89 -11.14
N LYS A 139 -7.05 12.95 -10.46
CA LYS A 139 -6.19 14.09 -10.14
C LYS A 139 -5.07 13.69 -9.17
N GLU A 140 -5.39 12.96 -8.11
CA GLU A 140 -4.39 12.46 -7.15
C GLU A 140 -3.41 11.48 -7.83
N ALA A 141 -3.90 10.61 -8.71
CA ALA A 141 -3.04 9.74 -9.50
C ALA A 141 -2.09 10.53 -10.41
N LEU A 142 -2.59 11.60 -11.06
CA LEU A 142 -1.76 12.49 -11.88
C LEU A 142 -0.71 13.22 -11.03
N ASP A 143 -1.07 13.68 -9.84
CA ASP A 143 -0.14 14.36 -8.94
C ASP A 143 0.96 13.40 -8.43
N THR A 144 0.67 12.12 -8.28
CA THR A 144 1.66 11.08 -7.96
C THR A 144 2.63 10.79 -9.12
N GLN A 145 2.23 11.05 -10.38
CA GLN A 145 3.06 10.82 -11.57
C GLN A 145 4.06 11.95 -11.87
N LYS A 146 3.92 13.11 -11.25
CA LYS A 146 4.78 14.29 -11.45
C LYS A 146 6.01 14.26 -10.54
#